data_0b5411e6d8ee9ea34cd686b36d207952
#
_entry.id   0b5411e6d8ee9ea34cd686b36d207952
#
_cell.length_a   1.000
_cell.length_b   1.000
_cell.length_c   1.000
_cell.angle_alpha   90.00
_cell.angle_beta   90.00
_cell.angle_gamma   90.00
#
_symmetry.space_group_name_H-M   'P 1'
#
loop_
_entity.id
_entity.type
_entity.pdbx_description
1 polymer ?
#
loop_
_entity_poly.entity_id
_entity_poly.type
_entity_poly.pdbx_seq_one_letter_code
_entity_poly.pdbx_strand_id
1 'polypeptide(L)'
;MARCQNEPMIAPLAPLALPADAARLLDGITVDAALATAVAHAFSQSPYLKRLLRTRKEVLPLIAELGFDAAFEAVMAQAAAATGDIDELLRAAKADVALLVALADLGGAWPLEAVTMALSRFADLALQRAVATALAERDAPDAGFAVLGLGKLGSYELNYSSDVDLIFLYDPDVIPVRPREDHAEAAVRIGRRIVQIMDAPTASGYVFRTDLRLRPSPEATPIAMTFAAAEHYYQ
;
A
#
# COMPACT_ATOMS: atom_id res chain seq x y z
N MET A 1 17.58 35.68 -5.59
CA MET A 1 17.01 34.34 -5.43
C MET A 1 15.73 34.28 -6.27
N ALA A 2 15.79 33.70 -7.47
CA ALA A 2 14.66 33.54 -8.37
C ALA A 2 13.76 32.43 -7.81
N ARG A 3 12.47 32.72 -7.61
CA ARG A 3 11.45 31.70 -7.37
C ARG A 3 11.39 30.82 -8.63
N CYS A 4 11.82 29.56 -8.54
CA CYS A 4 11.40 28.55 -9.49
C CYS A 4 9.87 28.47 -9.38
N GLN A 5 9.17 29.03 -10.37
CA GLN A 5 7.76 28.79 -10.55
C GLN A 5 7.64 27.33 -10.96
N ASN A 6 7.09 26.49 -10.09
CA ASN A 6 6.69 25.12 -10.41
C ASN A 6 5.52 25.21 -11.40
N GLU A 7 5.84 25.30 -12.69
CA GLU A 7 4.87 24.92 -13.70
C GLU A 7 4.66 23.40 -13.59
N PRO A 8 3.42 22.90 -13.56
CA PRO A 8 3.18 21.47 -13.56
C PRO A 8 3.82 20.88 -14.83
N MET A 9 4.76 19.94 -14.66
CA MET A 9 5.48 19.29 -15.77
C MET A 9 4.55 18.47 -16.69
N ILE A 10 3.32 18.23 -16.28
CA ILE A 10 2.30 17.51 -17.03
C ILE A 10 1.10 18.43 -17.19
N ALA A 11 0.66 18.65 -18.42
CA ALA A 11 -0.56 19.39 -18.69
C ALA A 11 -1.77 18.69 -18.03
N PRO A 12 -2.69 19.44 -17.43
CA PRO A 12 -3.89 18.86 -16.86
C PRO A 12 -4.67 18.09 -17.94
N LEU A 13 -5.33 17.00 -17.54
CA LEU A 13 -6.14 16.21 -18.46
C LEU A 13 -7.22 17.09 -19.10
N ALA A 14 -7.42 16.91 -20.41
CA ALA A 14 -8.48 17.60 -21.12
C ALA A 14 -9.85 17.23 -20.50
N PRO A 15 -10.77 18.20 -20.34
CA PRO A 15 -12.10 17.90 -19.85
C PRO A 15 -12.77 16.79 -20.67
N LEU A 16 -13.32 15.80 -19.98
CA LEU A 16 -14.07 14.70 -20.58
C LEU A 16 -15.52 14.80 -20.10
N ALA A 17 -16.47 14.58 -21.00
CA ALA A 17 -17.88 14.54 -20.62
C ALA A 17 -18.11 13.42 -19.57
N LEU A 18 -18.74 13.75 -18.47
CA LEU A 18 -19.05 12.80 -17.41
C LEU A 18 -20.12 11.81 -17.89
N PRO A 19 -19.83 10.50 -17.97
CA PRO A 19 -20.82 9.51 -18.37
C PRO A 19 -22.01 9.51 -17.40
N ALA A 20 -23.24 9.26 -17.90
CA ALA A 20 -24.46 9.26 -17.08
C ALA A 20 -24.36 8.32 -15.85
N ASP A 21 -23.74 7.15 -16.01
CA ASP A 21 -23.52 6.23 -14.90
C ASP A 21 -22.51 6.75 -13.88
N ALA A 22 -21.51 7.50 -14.32
CA ALA A 22 -20.55 8.15 -13.42
C ALA A 22 -21.20 9.35 -12.70
N ALA A 23 -22.06 10.10 -13.39
CA ALA A 23 -22.81 11.20 -12.79
C ALA A 23 -23.66 10.73 -11.60
N ARG A 24 -24.28 9.55 -11.69
CA ARG A 24 -25.05 8.96 -10.58
C ARG A 24 -24.21 8.66 -9.33
N LEU A 25 -22.89 8.43 -9.49
CA LEU A 25 -22.00 8.24 -8.34
C LEU A 25 -21.71 9.55 -7.59
N LEU A 26 -21.97 10.69 -8.24
CA LEU A 26 -21.80 12.02 -7.68
C LEU A 26 -23.14 12.65 -7.22
N ASP A 27 -24.26 11.90 -7.35
CA ASP A 27 -25.57 12.41 -6.92
C ASP A 27 -25.54 12.76 -5.42
N GLY A 28 -25.87 14.00 -5.11
CA GLY A 28 -25.87 14.53 -3.74
C GLY A 28 -24.47 14.89 -3.18
N ILE A 29 -23.41 14.79 -4.00
CA ILE A 29 -22.05 15.16 -3.61
C ILE A 29 -21.65 16.43 -4.36
N THR A 30 -21.25 17.47 -3.63
CA THR A 30 -20.70 18.68 -4.25
C THR A 30 -19.22 18.45 -4.57
N VAL A 31 -18.90 18.39 -5.86
CA VAL A 31 -17.52 18.18 -6.34
C VAL A 31 -17.06 19.36 -7.17
N ASP A 32 -15.77 19.67 -7.13
CA ASP A 32 -15.16 20.65 -8.02
C ASP A 32 -14.93 20.07 -9.43
N ALA A 33 -14.53 20.95 -10.37
CA ALA A 33 -14.31 20.55 -11.76
C ALA A 33 -13.14 19.55 -11.91
N ALA A 34 -12.12 19.60 -11.04
CA ALA A 34 -10.96 18.73 -11.10
C ALA A 34 -11.36 17.30 -10.70
N LEU A 35 -12.09 17.13 -9.59
CA LEU A 35 -12.60 15.83 -9.15
C LEU A 35 -13.60 15.25 -10.16
N ALA A 36 -14.50 16.07 -10.71
CA ALA A 36 -15.45 15.62 -11.75
C ALA A 36 -14.71 15.11 -13.00
N THR A 37 -13.66 15.82 -13.44
CA THR A 37 -12.81 15.41 -14.57
C THR A 37 -12.07 14.10 -14.25
N ALA A 38 -11.48 13.98 -13.06
CA ALA A 38 -10.80 12.75 -12.63
C ALA A 38 -11.76 11.55 -12.62
N VAL A 39 -12.96 11.71 -12.09
CA VAL A 39 -14.01 10.66 -12.09
C VAL A 39 -14.40 10.28 -13.52
N ALA A 40 -14.59 11.25 -14.43
CA ALA A 40 -14.92 11.00 -15.82
C ALA A 40 -13.84 10.17 -16.53
N HIS A 41 -12.56 10.53 -16.36
CA HIS A 41 -11.42 9.79 -16.91
C HIS A 41 -11.29 8.39 -16.30
N ALA A 42 -11.32 8.27 -14.96
CA ALA A 42 -11.24 7.01 -14.24
C ALA A 42 -12.35 6.03 -14.69
N PHE A 43 -13.57 6.53 -14.79
CA PHE A 43 -14.73 5.72 -15.18
C PHE A 43 -14.68 5.27 -16.64
N SER A 44 -14.23 6.13 -17.55
CA SER A 44 -14.27 5.89 -18.99
C SER A 44 -13.09 5.09 -19.51
N GLN A 45 -11.90 5.28 -18.92
CA GLN A 45 -10.65 4.78 -19.49
C GLN A 45 -10.01 3.62 -18.72
N SER A 46 -10.41 3.39 -17.44
CA SER A 46 -9.86 2.33 -16.63
C SER A 46 -10.96 1.38 -16.11
N PRO A 47 -11.03 0.14 -16.61
CA PRO A 47 -11.95 -0.87 -16.08
C PRO A 47 -11.73 -1.11 -14.57
N TYR A 48 -10.49 -1.04 -14.10
CA TYR A 48 -10.13 -1.18 -12.70
C TYR A 48 -10.70 -0.03 -11.84
N LEU A 49 -10.43 1.22 -12.21
CA LEU A 49 -10.93 2.39 -11.48
C LEU A 49 -12.45 2.50 -11.56
N LYS A 50 -13.04 2.15 -12.70
CA LYS A 50 -14.50 2.06 -12.86
C LYS A 50 -15.12 1.09 -11.85
N ARG A 51 -14.49 -0.07 -11.64
CA ARG A 51 -14.93 -1.04 -10.62
C ARG A 51 -14.79 -0.43 -9.22
N LEU A 52 -13.66 0.20 -8.90
CA LEU A 52 -13.44 0.83 -7.60
C LEU A 52 -14.47 1.93 -7.33
N LEU A 53 -14.73 2.81 -8.27
CA LEU A 53 -15.75 3.85 -8.16
C LEU A 53 -17.15 3.29 -7.79
N ARG A 54 -17.48 2.08 -8.25
CA ARG A 54 -18.75 1.42 -7.94
C ARG A 54 -18.76 0.69 -6.59
N THR A 55 -17.62 0.13 -6.19
CA THR A 55 -17.50 -0.72 -4.99
C THR A 55 -17.00 0.04 -3.76
N ARG A 56 -16.34 1.18 -3.96
CA ARG A 56 -15.74 2.03 -2.92
C ARG A 56 -16.28 3.46 -3.01
N LYS A 57 -17.58 3.57 -3.22
CA LYS A 57 -18.26 4.85 -3.45
C LYS A 57 -18.14 5.83 -2.27
N GLU A 58 -17.88 5.34 -1.06
CA GLU A 58 -17.69 6.11 0.16
C GLU A 58 -16.45 7.02 0.10
N VAL A 59 -15.50 6.72 -0.78
CA VAL A 59 -14.28 7.55 -0.98
C VAL A 59 -14.62 8.91 -1.60
N LEU A 60 -15.63 8.97 -2.49
CA LEU A 60 -16.00 10.23 -3.16
C LEU A 60 -16.53 11.30 -2.20
N PRO A 61 -17.54 11.03 -1.33
CA PRO A 61 -17.97 12.04 -0.35
C PRO A 61 -16.87 12.39 0.64
N LEU A 62 -16.00 11.45 1.03
CA LEU A 62 -14.88 11.72 1.90
C LEU A 62 -13.91 12.74 1.28
N ILE A 63 -13.58 12.58 -0.01
CA ILE A 63 -12.72 13.55 -0.73
C ILE A 63 -13.44 14.89 -0.85
N ALA A 64 -14.73 14.89 -1.19
CA ALA A 64 -15.50 16.13 -1.36
C ALA A 64 -15.63 16.94 -0.07
N GLU A 65 -15.70 16.28 1.08
CA GLU A 65 -15.83 16.92 2.39
C GLU A 65 -14.47 17.40 2.94
N LEU A 66 -13.44 16.57 2.85
CA LEU A 66 -12.16 16.80 3.53
C LEU A 66 -11.04 17.30 2.61
N GLY A 67 -11.18 17.15 1.29
CA GLY A 67 -10.08 17.26 0.34
C GLY A 67 -9.18 16.01 0.35
N PHE A 68 -8.28 15.89 -0.63
CA PHE A 68 -7.48 14.68 -0.86
C PHE A 68 -6.53 14.35 0.30
N ASP A 69 -5.83 15.34 0.86
CA ASP A 69 -4.84 15.10 1.93
C ASP A 69 -5.49 14.56 3.20
N ALA A 70 -6.54 15.22 3.69
CA ALA A 70 -7.22 14.80 4.91
C ALA A 70 -8.03 13.51 4.69
N ALA A 71 -8.58 13.28 3.50
CA ALA A 71 -9.25 12.03 3.15
C ALA A 71 -8.25 10.85 3.14
N PHE A 72 -7.03 11.06 2.62
CA PHE A 72 -5.97 10.04 2.67
C PHE A 72 -5.58 9.70 4.12
N GLU A 73 -5.34 10.72 4.97
CA GLU A 73 -5.02 10.48 6.38
C GLU A 73 -6.17 9.76 7.12
N ALA A 74 -7.42 10.07 6.80
CA ALA A 74 -8.57 9.37 7.38
C ALA A 74 -8.61 7.88 6.98
N VAL A 75 -8.37 7.56 5.69
CA VAL A 75 -8.28 6.18 5.21
C VAL A 75 -7.12 5.44 5.88
N MET A 76 -5.95 6.09 5.99
CA MET A 76 -4.78 5.51 6.66
C MET A 76 -5.04 5.25 8.15
N ALA A 77 -5.65 6.20 8.86
CA ALA A 77 -6.01 6.05 10.26
C ALA A 77 -7.03 4.91 10.48
N GLN A 78 -8.03 4.81 9.59
CA GLN A 78 -9.00 3.72 9.62
C GLN A 78 -8.31 2.36 9.39
N ALA A 79 -7.43 2.25 8.41
CA ALA A 79 -6.68 1.03 8.13
C ALA A 79 -5.75 0.64 9.29
N ALA A 80 -5.15 1.61 9.96
CA ALA A 80 -4.29 1.39 11.14
C ALA A 80 -5.08 0.85 12.34
N ALA A 81 -6.27 1.40 12.60
CA ALA A 81 -7.10 1.07 13.76
C ALA A 81 -8.03 -0.15 13.55
N ALA A 82 -8.23 -0.59 12.31
CA ALA A 82 -9.18 -1.65 11.98
C ALA A 82 -8.84 -2.97 12.68
N THR A 83 -9.86 -3.66 13.19
CA THR A 83 -9.76 -4.97 13.84
C THR A 83 -10.62 -5.98 13.10
N GLY A 84 -10.20 -7.25 13.07
CA GLY A 84 -10.90 -8.33 12.37
C GLY A 84 -9.99 -9.09 11.41
N ASP A 85 -10.55 -9.59 10.32
CA ASP A 85 -9.79 -10.32 9.30
C ASP A 85 -8.84 -9.39 8.56
N ILE A 86 -7.56 -9.48 8.89
CA ILE A 86 -6.51 -8.61 8.33
C ILE A 86 -6.38 -8.76 6.82
N ASP A 87 -6.62 -9.95 6.31
CA ASP A 87 -6.52 -10.25 4.88
C ASP A 87 -7.54 -9.42 4.08
N GLU A 88 -8.79 -9.34 4.54
CA GLU A 88 -9.84 -8.54 3.90
C GLU A 88 -9.70 -7.04 4.20
N LEU A 89 -9.31 -6.67 5.44
CA LEU A 89 -9.13 -5.28 5.85
C LEU A 89 -8.08 -4.55 5.02
N LEU A 90 -6.91 -5.16 4.82
CA LEU A 90 -5.84 -4.54 4.04
C LEU A 90 -6.19 -4.44 2.55
N ARG A 91 -6.92 -5.40 2.00
CA ARG A 91 -7.39 -5.34 0.61
C ARG A 91 -8.43 -4.24 0.40
N ALA A 92 -9.35 -4.09 1.35
CA ALA A 92 -10.31 -2.99 1.34
C ALA A 92 -9.61 -1.63 1.40
N ALA A 93 -8.68 -1.44 2.35
CA ALA A 93 -7.89 -0.23 2.47
C ALA A 93 -7.04 0.04 1.22
N LYS A 94 -6.44 -1.01 0.60
CA LYS A 94 -5.74 -0.88 -0.68
C LYS A 94 -6.65 -0.34 -1.79
N ALA A 95 -7.88 -0.81 -1.84
CA ALA A 95 -8.84 -0.36 -2.84
C ALA A 95 -9.23 1.12 -2.64
N ASP A 96 -9.41 1.54 -1.38
CA ASP A 96 -9.69 2.95 -1.04
C ASP A 96 -8.53 3.86 -1.39
N VAL A 97 -7.32 3.50 -0.96
CA VAL A 97 -6.09 4.24 -1.27
C VAL A 97 -5.84 4.30 -2.77
N ALA A 98 -6.00 3.19 -3.49
CA ALA A 98 -5.81 3.15 -4.94
C ALA A 98 -6.78 4.07 -5.68
N LEU A 99 -8.04 4.12 -5.25
CA LEU A 99 -9.03 5.02 -5.84
C LEU A 99 -8.71 6.48 -5.52
N LEU A 100 -8.45 6.81 -4.25
CA LEU A 100 -8.16 8.17 -3.79
C LEU A 100 -6.92 8.73 -4.50
N VAL A 101 -5.81 7.98 -4.49
CA VAL A 101 -4.55 8.39 -5.11
C VAL A 101 -4.72 8.59 -6.62
N ALA A 102 -5.43 7.67 -7.30
CA ALA A 102 -5.68 7.79 -8.73
C ALA A 102 -6.54 9.01 -9.08
N LEU A 103 -7.53 9.36 -8.25
CA LEU A 103 -8.35 10.56 -8.46
C LEU A 103 -7.55 11.84 -8.20
N ALA A 104 -6.67 11.84 -7.19
CA ALA A 104 -5.79 12.97 -6.90
C ALA A 104 -4.78 13.22 -8.04
N ASP A 105 -4.21 12.16 -8.60
CA ASP A 105 -3.29 12.19 -9.73
C ASP A 105 -4.00 12.67 -11.01
N LEU A 106 -5.09 12.01 -11.41
CA LEU A 106 -5.87 12.35 -12.59
C LEU A 106 -6.49 13.76 -12.53
N GLY A 107 -6.86 14.22 -11.34
CA GLY A 107 -7.37 15.57 -11.09
C GLY A 107 -6.30 16.64 -11.01
N GLY A 108 -5.01 16.26 -11.02
CA GLY A 108 -3.87 17.17 -10.86
C GLY A 108 -3.80 17.80 -9.47
N ALA A 109 -4.46 17.19 -8.47
CA ALA A 109 -4.42 17.68 -7.09
C ALA A 109 -3.09 17.37 -6.41
N TRP A 110 -2.46 16.26 -6.78
CA TRP A 110 -1.16 15.84 -6.28
C TRP A 110 -0.09 15.80 -7.37
N PRO A 111 1.13 16.29 -7.08
CA PRO A 111 2.29 16.06 -7.92
C PRO A 111 2.76 14.59 -7.79
N LEU A 112 3.61 14.14 -8.69
CA LEU A 112 4.11 12.76 -8.75
C LEU A 112 4.69 12.29 -7.41
N GLU A 113 5.45 13.14 -6.74
CA GLU A 113 6.09 12.84 -5.46
C GLU A 113 5.05 12.56 -4.35
N ALA A 114 3.94 13.29 -4.34
CA ALA A 114 2.85 13.05 -3.39
C ALA A 114 2.14 11.71 -3.68
N VAL A 115 1.93 11.39 -4.97
CA VAL A 115 1.32 10.11 -5.41
C VAL A 115 2.18 8.93 -4.97
N THR A 116 3.48 8.95 -5.27
CA THR A 116 4.39 7.85 -4.93
C THR A 116 4.61 7.73 -3.41
N MET A 117 4.69 8.85 -2.71
CA MET A 117 4.76 8.89 -1.25
C MET A 117 3.52 8.27 -0.61
N ALA A 118 2.33 8.59 -1.08
CA ALA A 118 1.08 8.04 -0.55
C ALA A 118 1.02 6.51 -0.74
N LEU A 119 1.39 6.00 -1.92
CA LEU A 119 1.46 4.57 -2.19
C LEU A 119 2.48 3.86 -1.30
N SER A 120 3.66 4.47 -1.09
CA SER A 120 4.71 3.92 -0.23
C SER A 120 4.31 3.92 1.24
N ARG A 121 3.71 4.99 1.74
CA ARG A 121 3.18 5.06 3.11
C ARG A 121 2.11 3.99 3.38
N PHE A 122 1.25 3.73 2.41
CA PHE A 122 0.28 2.64 2.55
C PHE A 122 0.97 1.26 2.55
N ALA A 123 2.00 1.05 1.73
CA ALA A 123 2.77 -0.19 1.75
C ALA A 123 3.45 -0.42 3.11
N ASP A 124 4.04 0.62 3.71
CA ASP A 124 4.62 0.58 5.05
C ASP A 124 3.57 0.19 6.11
N LEU A 125 2.40 0.84 6.08
CA LEU A 125 1.30 0.51 7.00
C LEU A 125 0.86 -0.96 6.84
N ALA A 126 0.69 -1.41 5.60
CA ALA A 126 0.26 -2.78 5.32
C ALA A 126 1.29 -3.80 5.82
N LEU A 127 2.58 -3.54 5.62
CA LEU A 127 3.67 -4.37 6.14
C LEU A 127 3.71 -4.39 7.66
N GLN A 128 3.60 -3.23 8.32
CA GLN A 128 3.54 -3.13 9.78
C GLN A 128 2.37 -3.98 10.33
N ARG A 129 1.19 -3.86 9.73
CA ARG A 129 0.02 -4.64 10.12
C ARG A 129 0.20 -6.13 9.87
N ALA A 130 0.83 -6.52 8.75
CA ALA A 130 1.11 -7.92 8.44
C ALA A 130 2.12 -8.54 9.42
N VAL A 131 3.18 -7.80 9.79
CA VAL A 131 4.17 -8.22 10.80
C VAL A 131 3.50 -8.39 12.16
N ALA A 132 2.79 -7.36 12.63
CA ALA A 132 2.09 -7.41 13.92
C ALA A 132 1.11 -8.59 14.00
N THR A 133 0.37 -8.87 12.93
CA THR A 133 -0.55 -10.02 12.87
C THR A 133 0.21 -11.34 12.92
N ALA A 134 1.27 -11.51 12.12
CA ALA A 134 2.03 -12.74 12.07
C ALA A 134 2.70 -13.07 13.41
N LEU A 135 3.13 -12.04 14.16
CA LEU A 135 3.67 -12.18 15.51
C LEU A 135 2.57 -12.46 16.54
N ALA A 136 1.45 -11.75 16.48
CA ALA A 136 0.31 -11.97 17.39
C ALA A 136 -0.29 -13.38 17.26
N GLU A 137 -0.32 -13.97 16.07
CA GLU A 137 -0.72 -15.37 15.83
C GLU A 137 0.21 -16.40 16.52
N ARG A 138 1.33 -15.93 17.08
CA ARG A 138 2.30 -16.72 17.85
C ARG A 138 2.33 -16.40 19.34
N ASP A 139 1.35 -15.64 19.83
CA ASP A 139 1.27 -15.15 21.21
C ASP A 139 2.55 -14.40 21.64
N ALA A 140 3.16 -13.66 20.71
CA ALA A 140 4.46 -13.06 20.88
C ALA A 140 4.39 -11.53 21.01
N PRO A 141 5.33 -10.92 21.71
CA PRO A 141 5.51 -9.48 21.65
C PRO A 141 5.91 -9.06 20.22
N ASP A 142 5.62 -7.83 19.85
CA ASP A 142 5.96 -7.22 18.58
C ASP A 142 7.48 -6.91 18.52
N ALA A 143 8.30 -7.94 18.57
CA ALA A 143 9.75 -7.84 18.62
C ALA A 143 10.45 -9.01 17.93
N GLY A 144 11.73 -8.83 17.60
CA GLY A 144 12.59 -9.88 17.05
C GLY A 144 12.43 -10.15 15.56
N PHE A 145 11.58 -9.39 14.84
CA PHE A 145 11.45 -9.50 13.38
C PHE A 145 11.37 -8.11 12.74
N ALA A 146 12.16 -7.88 11.69
CA ALA A 146 12.17 -6.63 10.95
C ALA A 146 12.04 -6.87 9.45
N VAL A 147 11.43 -5.89 8.78
CA VAL A 147 11.27 -5.88 7.32
C VAL A 147 11.98 -4.64 6.77
N LEU A 148 12.93 -4.85 5.87
CA LEU A 148 13.58 -3.77 5.13
C LEU A 148 12.92 -3.65 3.77
N GLY A 149 12.36 -2.47 3.47
CA GLY A 149 11.91 -2.09 2.14
C GLY A 149 13.09 -1.61 1.30
N LEU A 150 13.23 -2.14 0.10
CA LEU A 150 14.27 -1.79 -0.85
C LEU A 150 13.67 -1.19 -2.13
N GLY A 151 14.52 -0.84 -3.09
CA GLY A 151 14.10 -0.34 -4.38
C GLY A 151 13.16 0.86 -4.27
N LYS A 152 12.06 0.84 -5.00
CA LYS A 152 11.08 1.94 -5.01
C LYS A 152 10.39 2.14 -3.66
N LEU A 153 10.15 1.07 -2.90
CA LEU A 153 9.60 1.21 -1.55
C LEU A 153 10.58 1.93 -0.64
N GLY A 154 11.85 1.51 -0.65
CA GLY A 154 12.91 2.09 0.19
C GLY A 154 13.18 3.57 -0.10
N SER A 155 12.95 4.03 -1.35
CA SER A 155 13.06 5.45 -1.74
C SER A 155 11.76 6.24 -1.65
N TYR A 156 10.65 5.64 -1.22
CA TYR A 156 9.31 6.24 -1.24
C TYR A 156 8.82 6.64 -2.63
N GLU A 157 9.24 5.89 -3.65
CA GLU A 157 8.91 6.10 -5.07
C GLU A 157 8.03 4.97 -5.64
N LEU A 158 7.22 4.33 -4.79
CA LEU A 158 6.37 3.22 -5.21
C LEU A 158 5.31 3.71 -6.21
N ASN A 159 5.13 3.01 -7.32
CA ASN A 159 4.07 3.31 -8.28
C ASN A 159 2.89 2.32 -8.17
N TYR A 160 1.80 2.57 -8.94
CA TYR A 160 0.52 1.85 -8.85
C TYR A 160 0.61 0.32 -8.91
N SER A 161 1.53 -0.23 -9.67
CA SER A 161 1.64 -1.68 -9.91
C SER A 161 3.01 -2.24 -9.56
N SER A 162 3.80 -1.52 -8.78
CA SER A 162 5.09 -2.00 -8.30
C SER A 162 4.92 -3.18 -7.36
N ASP A 163 5.83 -4.11 -7.48
CA ASP A 163 6.12 -5.07 -6.42
C ASP A 163 6.83 -4.34 -5.27
N VAL A 164 6.77 -4.89 -4.07
CA VAL A 164 7.54 -4.44 -2.93
C VAL A 164 8.76 -5.36 -2.76
N ASP A 165 9.94 -4.79 -2.87
CA ASP A 165 11.22 -5.48 -2.69
C ASP A 165 11.54 -5.52 -1.20
N LEU A 166 11.64 -6.72 -0.60
CA LEU A 166 11.77 -6.88 0.85
C LEU A 166 12.94 -7.78 1.24
N ILE A 167 13.56 -7.46 2.38
CA ILE A 167 14.44 -8.38 3.12
C ILE A 167 13.86 -8.56 4.52
N PHE A 168 13.73 -9.82 4.94
CA PHE A 168 13.30 -10.19 6.28
C PHE A 168 14.50 -10.50 7.18
N LEU A 169 14.55 -9.80 8.31
CA LEU A 169 15.58 -9.98 9.32
C LEU A 169 14.97 -10.42 10.64
N TYR A 170 15.70 -11.21 11.42
CA TYR A 170 15.26 -11.59 12.75
C TYR A 170 16.41 -11.63 13.76
N ASP A 171 16.04 -11.45 15.02
CA ASP A 171 16.91 -11.62 16.18
C ASP A 171 16.63 -13.01 16.78
N PRO A 172 17.62 -13.94 16.76
CA PRO A 172 17.42 -15.30 17.30
C PRO A 172 17.19 -15.33 18.81
N ASP A 173 17.62 -14.29 19.55
CA ASP A 173 17.46 -14.22 21.00
C ASP A 173 16.07 -13.72 21.43
N VAL A 174 15.30 -13.11 20.50
CA VAL A 174 14.03 -12.45 20.79
C VAL A 174 12.85 -13.06 20.03
N ILE A 175 13.12 -13.64 18.83
CA ILE A 175 12.04 -14.16 17.97
C ILE A 175 11.22 -15.26 18.67
N PRO A 176 9.88 -15.23 18.58
CA PRO A 176 9.03 -16.22 19.24
C PRO A 176 9.12 -17.57 18.57
N VAL A 177 9.52 -18.59 19.34
CA VAL A 177 9.58 -20.00 18.90
C VAL A 177 8.48 -20.82 19.56
N ARG A 178 7.91 -21.77 18.80
CA ARG A 178 6.95 -22.78 19.32
C ARG A 178 7.69 -24.04 19.77
N PRO A 179 7.05 -24.91 20.58
CA PRO A 179 7.65 -26.20 20.95
C PRO A 179 8.09 -27.00 19.74
N ARG A 180 9.35 -27.49 19.75
CA ARG A 180 10.00 -28.25 18.67
C ARG A 180 10.30 -27.49 17.38
N GLU A 181 10.33 -26.17 17.44
CA GLU A 181 10.71 -25.26 16.35
C GLU A 181 12.03 -24.58 16.71
N ASP A 182 12.93 -24.44 15.76
CA ASP A 182 14.11 -23.60 15.93
C ASP A 182 13.83 -22.15 15.47
N HIS A 183 14.75 -21.23 15.78
CA HIS A 183 14.59 -19.80 15.49
C HIS A 183 14.50 -19.50 13.98
N ALA A 184 15.24 -20.26 13.15
CA ALA A 184 15.22 -20.08 11.69
C ALA A 184 13.89 -20.58 11.09
N GLU A 185 13.38 -21.71 11.58
CA GLU A 185 12.04 -22.21 11.20
C GLU A 185 10.94 -21.22 11.59
N ALA A 186 11.04 -20.66 12.80
CA ALA A 186 10.10 -19.63 13.29
C ALA A 186 10.10 -18.40 12.37
N ALA A 187 11.30 -17.87 12.06
CA ALA A 187 11.47 -16.72 11.17
C ALA A 187 10.89 -16.97 9.78
N VAL A 188 11.15 -18.14 9.20
CA VAL A 188 10.61 -18.53 7.89
C VAL A 188 9.08 -18.60 7.90
N ARG A 189 8.49 -19.16 8.96
CA ARG A 189 7.02 -19.24 9.08
C ARG A 189 6.37 -17.85 9.23
N ILE A 190 6.96 -16.97 10.03
CA ILE A 190 6.53 -15.56 10.16
C ILE A 190 6.63 -14.88 8.80
N GLY A 191 7.77 -14.96 8.12
CA GLY A 191 7.95 -14.35 6.80
C GLY A 191 6.95 -14.87 5.76
N ARG A 192 6.67 -16.20 5.74
CA ARG A 192 5.65 -16.77 4.85
C ARG A 192 4.24 -16.25 5.16
N ARG A 193 3.90 -16.05 6.44
CA ARG A 193 2.61 -15.49 6.82
C ARG A 193 2.49 -14.03 6.36
N ILE A 194 3.55 -13.23 6.50
CA ILE A 194 3.58 -11.85 6.00
C ILE A 194 3.36 -11.83 4.47
N VAL A 195 4.09 -12.66 3.72
CA VAL A 195 3.91 -12.79 2.26
C VAL A 195 2.48 -13.19 1.92
N GLN A 196 1.90 -14.16 2.65
CA GLN A 196 0.52 -14.58 2.43
C GLN A 196 -0.48 -13.44 2.62
N ILE A 197 -0.34 -12.64 3.69
CA ILE A 197 -1.20 -11.47 3.94
C ILE A 197 -1.09 -10.47 2.79
N MET A 198 0.13 -10.20 2.32
CA MET A 198 0.39 -9.18 1.31
C MET A 198 0.01 -9.62 -0.11
N ASP A 199 0.35 -10.82 -0.51
CA ASP A 199 0.40 -11.24 -1.91
C ASP A 199 -0.69 -12.26 -2.30
N ALA A 200 -1.30 -12.98 -1.34
CA ALA A 200 -2.28 -14.01 -1.68
C ALA A 200 -3.47 -13.41 -2.46
N PRO A 201 -3.76 -13.90 -3.67
CA PRO A 201 -4.89 -13.42 -4.44
C PRO A 201 -6.22 -13.94 -3.85
N THR A 202 -7.16 -13.03 -3.60
CA THR A 202 -8.53 -13.33 -3.19
C THR A 202 -9.52 -12.75 -4.19
N ALA A 203 -10.82 -12.94 -3.95
CA ALA A 203 -11.86 -12.27 -4.73
C ALA A 203 -11.75 -10.73 -4.66
N SER A 204 -11.19 -10.19 -3.55
CA SER A 204 -10.92 -8.77 -3.33
C SER A 204 -9.58 -8.30 -3.90
N GLY A 205 -8.79 -9.19 -4.52
CA GLY A 205 -7.46 -8.91 -5.06
C GLY A 205 -6.34 -9.25 -4.07
N TYR A 206 -5.21 -8.57 -4.20
CA TYR A 206 -4.04 -8.67 -3.31
C TYR A 206 -3.67 -7.26 -2.78
N VAL A 207 -2.87 -7.20 -1.72
CA VAL A 207 -2.39 -5.92 -1.17
C VAL A 207 -1.20 -5.41 -2.01
N PHE A 208 -0.07 -6.14 -1.99
CA PHE A 208 1.08 -5.93 -2.86
C PHE A 208 1.73 -7.27 -3.19
N ARG A 209 2.23 -7.43 -4.42
CA ARG A 209 3.14 -8.53 -4.74
C ARG A 209 4.47 -8.29 -4.01
N THR A 210 5.02 -9.35 -3.44
CA THR A 210 6.26 -9.28 -2.66
C THR A 210 7.43 -9.91 -3.42
N ASP A 211 8.53 -9.18 -3.55
CA ASP A 211 9.76 -9.69 -4.13
C ASP A 211 10.84 -9.84 -3.05
N LEU A 212 11.27 -11.07 -2.82
CA LEU A 212 12.30 -11.42 -1.84
C LEU A 212 13.66 -11.76 -2.50
N ARG A 213 13.82 -11.51 -3.80
CA ARG A 213 15.03 -11.91 -4.54
C ARG A 213 16.24 -11.03 -4.27
N LEU A 214 16.05 -9.85 -3.70
CA LEU A 214 17.15 -8.95 -3.34
C LEU A 214 17.90 -9.35 -2.05
N ARG A 215 17.41 -10.40 -1.35
CA ARG A 215 18.17 -10.95 -0.23
C ARG A 215 19.46 -11.65 -0.71
N PRO A 216 20.47 -11.75 0.15
CA PRO A 216 21.71 -12.47 -0.18
C PRO A 216 21.46 -13.90 -0.66
N SER A 217 22.02 -14.28 -1.83
CA SER A 217 21.95 -15.62 -2.40
C SER A 217 20.54 -16.25 -2.32
N PRO A 218 19.52 -15.69 -3.00
CA PRO A 218 18.11 -16.05 -2.81
C PRO A 218 17.79 -17.51 -3.10
N GLU A 219 18.63 -18.19 -3.91
CA GLU A 219 18.47 -19.61 -4.23
C GLU A 219 19.00 -20.54 -3.12
N ALA A 220 19.90 -20.05 -2.26
CA ALA A 220 20.58 -20.84 -1.24
C ALA A 220 20.18 -20.45 0.20
N THR A 221 19.63 -19.27 0.42
CA THR A 221 19.28 -18.76 1.75
C THR A 221 17.78 -18.81 2.03
N PRO A 222 17.39 -19.03 3.30
CA PRO A 222 16.00 -18.89 3.72
C PRO A 222 15.44 -17.50 3.41
N ILE A 223 14.10 -17.38 3.43
CA ILE A 223 13.44 -16.08 3.16
C ILE A 223 13.66 -15.03 4.27
N ALA A 224 14.09 -15.45 5.45
CA ALA A 224 14.48 -14.59 6.55
C ALA A 224 15.87 -14.98 7.05
N MET A 225 16.69 -14.01 7.44
CA MET A 225 18.05 -14.21 7.95
C MET A 225 18.27 -13.44 9.25
N THR A 226 19.29 -13.80 10.01
CA THR A 226 19.66 -13.03 11.22
C THR A 226 20.25 -11.68 10.86
N PHE A 227 20.13 -10.70 11.76
CA PHE A 227 20.82 -9.41 11.60
C PHE A 227 22.32 -9.59 11.40
N ALA A 228 22.97 -10.49 12.17
CA ALA A 228 24.40 -10.77 12.04
C ALA A 228 24.78 -11.34 10.68
N ALA A 229 23.96 -12.23 10.10
CA ALA A 229 24.21 -12.77 8.77
C ALA A 229 24.07 -11.71 7.68
N ALA A 230 23.08 -10.81 7.80
CA ALA A 230 22.92 -9.68 6.87
C ALA A 230 24.10 -8.70 6.97
N GLU A 231 24.51 -8.33 8.19
CA GLU A 231 25.67 -7.47 8.41
C GLU A 231 26.95 -8.04 7.77
N HIS A 232 27.21 -9.31 8.00
CA HIS A 232 28.41 -10.00 7.43
C HIS A 232 28.38 -10.02 5.89
N TYR A 233 27.19 -10.14 5.28
CA TYR A 233 27.07 -10.17 3.82
C TYR A 233 27.28 -8.80 3.18
N TYR A 234 26.84 -7.72 3.82
CA TYR A 234 26.90 -6.35 3.26
C TYR A 234 28.17 -5.57 3.65
N GLN A 235 29.06 -6.12 4.46
CA GLN A 235 30.42 -5.60 4.74
C GLN A 235 31.41 -5.97 3.65
#